data_577ec0548367dcfc416583aaa6accf79
#
_entry.id   577ec0548367dcfc416583aaa6accf79
#
_cell.length_a   1.000
_cell.length_b   1.000
_cell.length_c   1.000
_cell.angle_alpha   90.00
_cell.angle_beta   90.00
_cell.angle_gamma   90.00
#
_symmetry.space_group_name_H-M   'P 1'
#
loop_
_entity.id
_entity.type
_entity.pdbx_description
1 polymer ?
#
loop_
_entity_poly.entity_id
_entity_poly.type
_entity_poly.pdbx_seq_one_letter_code
_entity_poly.pdbx_strand_id
1 'polypeptide(L)'
;HGRAETEALLEGLTILPPRVVEHRGTTLREFDLDAALSRRPQLILMDELAHTNAPGSRHPKRWQDVKELLKAGINVYTTVNVQHLECLNDVVAQITGVRVSETVPDSVLEQADDVELIDLPPDDLLQRLKDGKVYMPEQAQQALQNFFRKGNLIALREMALRRTAERVDQQMEVYRRDHAVDRRHDRAVDEIDDGDGNADAESQQHPEQGREEARLAKHGRAVL
;
A
#
# COMPACT_ATOMS: atom_id res chain seq x y z
N HIS A 1 8.31 -13.31 -11.54
CA HIS A 1 9.27 -14.22 -10.92
C HIS A 1 8.56 -15.53 -10.61
N GLY A 2 8.87 -16.61 -11.40
CA GLY A 2 8.19 -17.91 -11.30
C GLY A 2 8.50 -18.62 -9.99
N ARG A 3 7.72 -18.33 -8.95
CA ARG A 3 7.71 -19.12 -7.72
C ARG A 3 6.56 -20.11 -7.82
N ALA A 4 6.87 -21.41 -7.88
CA ALA A 4 5.86 -22.46 -8.03
C ALA A 4 4.73 -22.38 -6.97
N GLU A 5 5.05 -22.03 -5.72
CA GLU A 5 4.08 -21.84 -4.66
C GLU A 5 3.12 -20.66 -4.95
N THR A 6 3.62 -19.55 -5.49
CA THR A 6 2.81 -18.38 -5.85
C THR A 6 1.96 -18.67 -7.10
N GLU A 7 2.52 -19.38 -8.07
CA GLU A 7 1.79 -19.78 -9.30
C GLU A 7 0.61 -20.70 -8.97
N ALA A 8 0.77 -21.63 -8.02
CA ALA A 8 -0.33 -22.49 -7.58
C ALA A 8 -1.49 -21.69 -6.95
N LEU A 9 -1.21 -20.57 -6.28
CA LEU A 9 -2.25 -19.71 -5.71
C LEU A 9 -2.99 -18.87 -6.75
N LEU A 10 -2.50 -18.79 -7.98
CA LEU A 10 -3.18 -18.10 -9.10
C LEU A 10 -4.21 -18.98 -9.79
N GLU A 11 -4.28 -20.28 -9.46
CA GLU A 11 -5.25 -21.18 -10.06
C GLU A 11 -6.69 -20.69 -9.79
N GLY A 12 -7.48 -20.58 -10.83
CA GLY A 12 -8.84 -20.04 -10.77
C GLY A 12 -8.95 -18.51 -10.81
N LEU A 13 -7.84 -17.77 -10.70
CA LEU A 13 -7.83 -16.33 -10.90
C LEU A 13 -7.65 -15.98 -12.38
N THR A 14 -8.30 -14.89 -12.79
CA THR A 14 -8.09 -14.38 -14.14
C THR A 14 -6.80 -13.56 -14.21
N ILE A 15 -5.83 -14.04 -14.96
CA ILE A 15 -4.54 -13.36 -15.15
C ILE A 15 -4.66 -12.39 -16.33
N LEU A 16 -4.23 -11.14 -16.11
CA LEU A 16 -4.04 -10.17 -17.20
C LEU A 16 -2.70 -10.48 -17.88
N PRO A 17 -2.69 -10.74 -19.20
CA PRO A 17 -1.44 -10.99 -19.90
C PRO A 17 -0.49 -9.79 -19.78
N PRO A 18 0.80 -10.01 -19.51
CA PRO A 18 1.76 -8.92 -19.46
C PRO A 18 2.01 -8.35 -20.85
N ARG A 19 2.28 -7.06 -20.94
CA ARG A 19 2.80 -6.42 -22.14
C ARG A 19 4.26 -6.83 -22.33
N VAL A 20 4.60 -7.26 -23.52
CA VAL A 20 5.97 -7.62 -23.90
C VAL A 20 6.66 -6.38 -24.45
N VAL A 21 7.82 -6.02 -23.89
CA VAL A 21 8.63 -4.86 -24.29
C VAL A 21 10.03 -5.33 -24.61
N GLU A 22 10.48 -5.08 -25.84
CA GLU A 22 11.87 -5.33 -26.23
C GLU A 22 12.74 -4.14 -25.85
N HIS A 23 13.75 -4.37 -24.99
CA HIS A 23 14.68 -3.32 -24.58
C HIS A 23 16.12 -3.84 -24.58
N ARG A 24 17.00 -3.23 -25.40
CA ARG A 24 18.43 -3.57 -25.53
C ARG A 24 18.69 -5.06 -25.73
N GLY A 25 17.87 -5.70 -26.57
CA GLY A 25 17.99 -7.14 -26.86
C GLY A 25 17.47 -8.09 -25.78
N THR A 26 16.81 -7.54 -24.76
CA THR A 26 16.15 -8.31 -23.69
C THR A 26 14.64 -8.11 -23.78
N THR A 27 13.90 -9.20 -23.67
CA THR A 27 12.43 -9.19 -23.60
C THR A 27 12.00 -8.98 -22.15
N LEU A 28 11.34 -7.86 -21.88
CA LEU A 28 10.77 -7.53 -20.58
C LEU A 28 9.26 -7.82 -20.59
N ARG A 29 8.73 -8.27 -19.44
CA ARG A 29 7.31 -8.49 -19.22
C ARG A 29 6.80 -7.48 -18.22
N GLU A 30 5.99 -6.55 -18.72
CA GLU A 30 5.48 -5.42 -17.93
C GLU A 30 3.98 -5.52 -17.70
N PHE A 31 3.50 -4.86 -16.68
CA PHE A 31 2.07 -4.71 -16.46
C PHE A 31 1.42 -3.94 -17.62
N ASP A 32 0.30 -4.44 -18.14
CA ASP A 32 -0.46 -3.77 -19.19
C ASP A 32 -1.55 -2.90 -18.59
N LEU A 33 -1.20 -1.65 -18.33
CA LEU A 33 -2.12 -0.66 -17.76
C LEU A 33 -3.33 -0.39 -18.67
N ASP A 34 -3.11 -0.33 -19.99
CA ASP A 34 -4.19 -0.06 -20.96
C ASP A 34 -5.20 -1.20 -20.99
N ALA A 35 -4.72 -2.45 -21.00
CA ALA A 35 -5.57 -3.61 -20.92
C ALA A 35 -6.35 -3.68 -19.58
N ALA A 36 -5.70 -3.31 -18.46
CA ALA A 36 -6.35 -3.25 -17.15
C ALA A 36 -7.48 -2.20 -17.11
N LEU A 37 -7.20 -1.00 -17.60
CA LEU A 37 -8.18 0.10 -17.68
C LEU A 37 -9.37 -0.25 -18.61
N SER A 38 -9.07 -0.91 -19.74
CA SER A 38 -10.11 -1.35 -20.70
C SER A 38 -11.00 -2.44 -20.13
N ARG A 39 -10.43 -3.37 -19.37
CA ARG A 39 -11.13 -4.48 -18.74
C ARG A 39 -12.00 -4.06 -17.55
N ARG A 40 -11.56 -3.03 -16.81
CA ARG A 40 -12.23 -2.50 -15.61
C ARG A 40 -12.60 -3.57 -14.58
N PRO A 41 -11.67 -4.37 -14.08
CA PRO A 41 -11.96 -5.32 -13.00
C PRO A 41 -12.32 -4.56 -11.72
N GLN A 42 -13.05 -5.21 -10.82
CA GLN A 42 -13.34 -4.63 -9.51
C GLN A 42 -12.07 -4.53 -8.62
N LEU A 43 -11.17 -5.50 -8.75
CA LEU A 43 -9.93 -5.62 -7.98
C LEU A 43 -8.80 -6.13 -8.86
N ILE A 44 -7.61 -5.55 -8.68
CA ILE A 44 -6.35 -6.02 -9.25
C ILE A 44 -5.39 -6.36 -8.10
N LEU A 45 -4.77 -7.54 -8.20
CA LEU A 45 -3.62 -7.91 -7.39
C LEU A 45 -2.35 -7.54 -8.18
N MET A 46 -1.52 -6.67 -7.62
CA MET A 46 -0.31 -6.15 -8.27
C MET A 46 0.87 -6.20 -7.31
N ASP A 47 1.87 -6.99 -7.64
CA ASP A 47 3.09 -7.13 -6.83
C ASP A 47 4.10 -5.99 -7.11
N GLU A 48 5.03 -5.78 -6.18
CA GLU A 48 6.18 -4.88 -6.31
C GLU A 48 5.83 -3.42 -6.64
N LEU A 49 5.15 -2.72 -5.72
CA LEU A 49 4.74 -1.31 -5.89
C LEU A 49 5.89 -0.36 -6.27
N ALA A 50 7.12 -0.66 -5.83
CA ALA A 50 8.31 0.16 -6.08
C ALA A 50 8.94 -0.04 -7.46
N HIS A 51 8.46 -1.00 -8.23
CA HIS A 51 9.03 -1.36 -9.54
C HIS A 51 9.18 -0.16 -10.48
N THR A 52 10.31 -0.12 -11.17
CA THR A 52 10.56 0.84 -12.25
C THR A 52 10.13 0.22 -13.57
N ASN A 53 9.10 0.77 -14.18
CA ASN A 53 8.55 0.27 -15.44
C ASN A 53 9.57 0.39 -16.59
N ALA A 54 9.46 -0.49 -17.57
CA ALA A 54 10.32 -0.47 -18.75
C ALA A 54 10.21 0.87 -19.50
N PRO A 55 11.29 1.33 -20.16
CA PRO A 55 11.25 2.51 -21.02
C PRO A 55 10.15 2.42 -22.08
N GLY A 56 9.41 3.51 -22.26
CA GLY A 56 8.24 3.57 -23.14
C GLY A 56 6.92 3.12 -22.47
N SER A 57 6.93 2.80 -21.19
CA SER A 57 5.70 2.67 -20.41
C SER A 57 5.05 4.05 -20.19
N ARG A 58 3.72 4.08 -20.00
CA ARG A 58 2.97 5.32 -19.76
C ARG A 58 3.49 6.06 -18.53
N HIS A 59 3.79 5.34 -17.47
CA HIS A 59 4.40 5.87 -16.26
C HIS A 59 5.78 5.24 -16.02
N PRO A 60 6.74 5.99 -15.49
CA PRO A 60 8.07 5.45 -15.16
C PRO A 60 8.04 4.51 -13.94
N LYS A 61 7.03 4.60 -13.07
CA LYS A 61 6.94 3.83 -11.83
C LYS A 61 5.58 3.14 -11.68
N ARG A 62 5.59 1.92 -11.15
CA ARG A 62 4.38 1.12 -10.93
C ARG A 62 3.39 1.78 -9.96
N TRP A 63 3.86 2.48 -8.93
CA TRP A 63 2.96 3.21 -8.04
C TRP A 63 2.14 4.30 -8.75
N GLN A 64 2.63 4.82 -9.89
CA GLN A 64 1.87 5.78 -10.71
C GLN A 64 0.77 5.07 -11.51
N ASP A 65 1.04 3.85 -12.00
CA ASP A 65 0.01 3.00 -12.63
C ASP A 65 -1.10 2.70 -11.62
N VAL A 66 -0.73 2.34 -10.38
CA VAL A 66 -1.69 2.12 -9.29
C VAL A 66 -2.55 3.36 -9.04
N LYS A 67 -1.97 4.55 -8.99
CA LYS A 67 -2.74 5.80 -8.85
C LYS A 67 -3.73 6.01 -10.00
N GLU A 68 -3.37 5.67 -11.23
CA GLU A 68 -4.29 5.77 -12.37
C GLU A 68 -5.43 4.75 -12.28
N LEU A 69 -5.14 3.52 -11.88
CA LEU A 69 -6.16 2.49 -11.64
C LEU A 69 -7.17 2.91 -10.56
N LEU A 70 -6.68 3.40 -9.42
CA LEU A 70 -7.52 3.90 -8.34
C LEU A 70 -8.40 5.09 -8.79
N LYS A 71 -7.85 6.03 -9.58
CA LYS A 71 -8.64 7.13 -10.18
C LYS A 71 -9.71 6.62 -11.13
N ALA A 72 -9.49 5.51 -11.81
CA ALA A 72 -10.48 4.87 -12.68
C ALA A 72 -11.54 4.06 -11.90
N GLY A 73 -11.45 4.01 -10.56
CA GLY A 73 -12.39 3.28 -9.69
C GLY A 73 -12.07 1.79 -9.57
N ILE A 74 -10.86 1.37 -9.92
CA ILE A 74 -10.41 -0.02 -9.80
C ILE A 74 -9.68 -0.16 -8.47
N ASN A 75 -10.08 -1.10 -7.62
CA ASN A 75 -9.39 -1.41 -6.36
C ASN A 75 -8.07 -2.13 -6.64
N VAL A 76 -7.06 -1.84 -5.84
CA VAL A 76 -5.73 -2.44 -6.00
C VAL A 76 -5.22 -2.97 -4.67
N TYR A 77 -4.80 -4.25 -4.65
CA TYR A 77 -3.98 -4.80 -3.58
C TYR A 77 -2.57 -4.93 -4.11
N THR A 78 -1.62 -4.38 -3.37
CA THR A 78 -0.21 -4.35 -3.79
C THR A 78 0.71 -4.67 -2.63
N THR A 79 1.95 -5.01 -2.94
CA THR A 79 3.00 -5.27 -1.95
C THR A 79 4.11 -4.23 -2.05
N VAL A 80 4.70 -3.89 -0.92
CA VAL A 80 5.90 -3.05 -0.85
C VAL A 80 6.79 -3.52 0.30
N ASN A 81 8.08 -3.61 0.08
CA ASN A 81 9.01 -3.89 1.16
C ASN A 81 9.47 -2.57 1.79
N VAL A 82 9.66 -2.56 3.10
CA VAL A 82 10.00 -1.38 3.90
C VAL A 82 11.21 -0.59 3.37
N GLN A 83 12.22 -1.28 2.79
CA GLN A 83 13.40 -0.64 2.23
C GLN A 83 13.12 0.22 0.99
N HIS A 84 11.96 0.11 0.39
CA HIS A 84 11.55 0.92 -0.76
C HIS A 84 10.80 2.21 -0.36
N LEU A 85 10.52 2.44 0.91
CA LEU A 85 9.93 3.69 1.37
C LEU A 85 10.97 4.82 1.31
N GLU A 86 10.61 5.93 0.70
CA GLU A 86 11.55 7.02 0.41
C GLU A 86 12.17 7.62 1.67
N CYS A 87 11.38 7.84 2.73
CA CYS A 87 11.85 8.37 4.01
C CYS A 87 12.84 7.43 4.73
N LEU A 88 12.86 6.15 4.41
CA LEU A 88 13.73 5.16 5.06
C LEU A 88 15.00 4.85 4.25
N ASN A 89 15.13 5.37 3.03
CA ASN A 89 16.22 5.00 2.10
C ASN A 89 17.62 5.24 2.69
N ASP A 90 17.83 6.37 3.34
CA ASP A 90 19.14 6.70 3.94
C ASP A 90 19.46 5.80 5.14
N VAL A 91 18.48 5.51 5.99
CA VAL A 91 18.66 4.61 7.14
C VAL A 91 18.90 3.18 6.67
N VAL A 92 18.17 2.72 5.66
CA VAL A 92 18.40 1.41 5.03
C VAL A 92 19.80 1.32 4.46
N ALA A 93 20.29 2.37 3.77
CA ALA A 93 21.65 2.40 3.26
C ALA A 93 22.71 2.35 4.37
N GLN A 94 22.48 3.00 5.51
CA GLN A 94 23.38 2.93 6.67
C GLN A 94 23.43 1.52 7.30
N ILE A 95 22.28 0.86 7.41
CA ILE A 95 22.17 -0.47 8.03
C ILE A 95 22.74 -1.55 7.11
N THR A 96 22.39 -1.52 5.84
CA THR A 96 22.67 -2.61 4.91
C THR A 96 23.93 -2.41 4.07
N GLY A 97 24.42 -1.16 3.99
CA GLY A 97 25.49 -0.76 3.06
C GLY A 97 25.00 -0.65 1.60
N VAL A 98 23.70 -0.78 1.35
CA VAL A 98 23.10 -0.77 0.00
C VAL A 98 22.07 0.34 -0.11
N ARG A 99 22.27 1.28 -1.03
CA ARG A 99 21.27 2.27 -1.36
C ARG A 99 20.25 1.69 -2.34
N VAL A 100 18.99 1.68 -1.96
CA VAL A 100 17.92 1.19 -2.80
C VAL A 100 17.56 2.26 -3.83
N SER A 101 17.58 1.90 -5.12
CA SER A 101 17.30 2.83 -6.23
C SER A 101 15.80 2.93 -6.56
N GLU A 102 15.05 1.89 -6.25
CA GLU A 102 13.62 1.85 -6.47
C GLU A 102 12.89 2.28 -5.20
N THR A 103 12.28 3.46 -5.22
CA THR A 103 11.58 4.01 -4.06
C THR A 103 10.13 4.34 -4.39
N VAL A 104 9.32 4.34 -3.33
CA VAL A 104 7.92 4.76 -3.33
C VAL A 104 7.81 5.98 -2.41
N PRO A 105 7.24 7.10 -2.88
CA PRO A 105 6.98 8.25 -2.02
C PRO A 105 6.09 7.88 -0.84
N ASP A 106 6.38 8.41 0.34
CA ASP A 106 5.62 8.14 1.57
C ASP A 106 4.14 8.46 1.42
N SER A 107 3.82 9.51 0.67
CA SER A 107 2.44 9.91 0.36
C SER A 107 1.62 8.82 -0.35
N VAL A 108 2.25 7.85 -1.00
CA VAL A 108 1.54 6.70 -1.61
C VAL A 108 1.06 5.73 -0.54
N LEU A 109 1.89 5.46 0.46
CA LEU A 109 1.50 4.63 1.60
C LEU A 109 0.46 5.34 2.48
N GLU A 110 0.60 6.66 2.69
CA GLU A 110 -0.34 7.47 3.46
C GLU A 110 -1.74 7.52 2.84
N GLN A 111 -1.83 7.47 1.50
CA GLN A 111 -3.09 7.47 0.76
C GLN A 111 -3.73 6.07 0.63
N ALA A 112 -3.06 5.01 1.07
CA ALA A 112 -3.66 3.68 1.10
C ALA A 112 -4.78 3.63 2.14
N ASP A 113 -5.91 3.03 1.81
CA ASP A 113 -7.03 2.85 2.76
C ASP A 113 -6.62 1.89 3.87
N ASP A 114 -6.02 0.76 3.50
CA ASP A 114 -5.52 -0.26 4.42
C ASP A 114 -4.03 -0.52 4.22
N VAL A 115 -3.32 -0.74 5.32
CA VAL A 115 -1.94 -1.21 5.33
C VAL A 115 -1.84 -2.41 6.26
N GLU A 116 -1.41 -3.54 5.71
CA GLU A 116 -1.16 -4.76 6.46
C GLU A 116 0.34 -5.04 6.55
N LEU A 117 0.81 -5.28 7.75
CA LEU A 117 2.18 -5.75 7.96
C LEU A 117 2.21 -7.28 7.95
N ILE A 118 2.95 -7.83 6.99
CA ILE A 118 3.28 -9.26 6.98
C ILE A 118 4.60 -9.45 7.73
N ASP A 119 4.49 -9.74 9.02
CA ASP A 119 5.65 -9.93 9.88
C ASP A 119 6.19 -11.36 9.77
N LEU A 120 7.41 -11.49 9.26
CA LEU A 120 8.12 -12.76 9.18
C LEU A 120 9.38 -12.69 10.05
N PRO A 121 9.56 -13.61 11.02
CA PRO A 121 10.78 -13.67 11.83
C PRO A 121 12.04 -13.78 10.95
N PRO A 122 13.13 -13.09 11.29
CA PRO A 122 14.35 -13.10 10.49
C PRO A 122 14.92 -14.50 10.21
N ASP A 123 14.83 -15.41 11.16
CA ASP A 123 15.30 -16.78 10.98
C ASP A 123 14.47 -17.55 9.95
N ASP A 124 13.15 -17.36 9.93
CA ASP A 124 12.27 -17.97 8.94
C ASP A 124 12.53 -17.42 7.53
N LEU A 125 12.77 -16.11 7.43
CA LEU A 125 13.15 -15.50 6.16
C LEU A 125 14.49 -16.02 5.65
N LEU A 126 15.49 -16.14 6.52
CA LEU A 126 16.78 -16.72 6.18
C LEU A 126 16.67 -18.18 5.74
N GLN A 127 15.79 -18.95 6.38
CA GLN A 127 15.54 -20.33 5.95
C GLN A 127 14.88 -20.38 4.57
N ARG A 128 13.87 -19.53 4.31
CA ARG A 128 13.22 -19.42 2.99
C ARG A 128 14.20 -19.01 1.88
N LEU A 129 15.16 -18.13 2.20
CA LEU A 129 16.22 -17.74 1.27
C LEU A 129 17.14 -18.93 0.94
N LYS A 130 17.54 -19.71 1.94
CA LYS A 130 18.37 -20.94 1.76
C LYS A 130 17.62 -22.00 0.94
N ASP A 131 16.33 -22.13 1.15
CA ASP A 131 15.47 -23.06 0.42
C ASP A 131 15.18 -22.61 -1.03
N GLY A 132 15.74 -21.48 -1.46
CA GLY A 132 15.50 -20.92 -2.81
C GLY A 132 14.10 -20.41 -3.05
N LYS A 133 13.31 -20.18 -1.97
CA LYS A 133 11.90 -19.73 -2.06
C LYS A 133 11.76 -18.24 -2.34
N VAL A 134 12.83 -17.45 -2.17
CA VAL A 134 12.84 -15.98 -2.37
C VAL A 134 13.64 -15.59 -3.61
N TYR A 135 14.81 -16.21 -3.79
CA TYR A 135 15.71 -15.98 -4.93
C TYR A 135 16.17 -17.31 -5.53
N MET A 136 16.63 -17.27 -6.78
CA MET A 136 17.37 -18.41 -7.35
C MET A 136 18.62 -18.71 -6.51
N PRO A 137 19.02 -19.98 -6.33
CA PRO A 137 20.07 -20.39 -5.37
C PRO A 137 21.40 -19.63 -5.50
N GLU A 138 21.83 -19.32 -6.72
CA GLU A 138 23.08 -18.60 -6.98
C GLU A 138 23.03 -17.14 -6.55
N GLN A 139 21.87 -16.47 -6.74
CA GLN A 139 21.63 -15.09 -6.31
C GLN A 139 21.39 -14.98 -4.81
N ALA A 140 20.81 -16.02 -4.20
CA ALA A 140 20.54 -16.08 -2.77
C ALA A 140 21.83 -16.01 -1.93
N GLN A 141 22.90 -16.66 -2.35
CA GLN A 141 24.17 -16.65 -1.62
C GLN A 141 24.77 -15.24 -1.53
N GLN A 142 24.77 -14.48 -2.61
CA GLN A 142 25.29 -13.12 -2.64
C GLN A 142 24.40 -12.16 -1.84
N ALA A 143 23.08 -12.34 -1.93
CA ALA A 143 22.10 -11.56 -1.17
C ALA A 143 22.24 -11.81 0.35
N LEU A 144 22.43 -13.07 0.78
CA LEU A 144 22.66 -13.44 2.19
C LEU A 144 23.94 -12.83 2.77
N GLN A 145 24.99 -12.71 1.96
CA GLN A 145 26.26 -12.15 2.43
C GLN A 145 26.23 -10.65 2.66
N ASN A 146 25.36 -9.93 1.95
CA ASN A 146 25.32 -8.46 1.95
C ASN A 146 24.07 -7.93 2.67
N PHE A 147 22.94 -7.96 2.00
CA PHE A 147 21.70 -7.32 2.47
C PHE A 147 20.99 -8.14 3.56
N PHE A 148 20.84 -9.45 3.35
CA PHE A 148 20.05 -10.34 4.23
C PHE A 148 20.86 -10.92 5.40
N ARG A 149 21.65 -10.09 6.07
CA ARG A 149 22.26 -10.47 7.36
C ARG A 149 21.21 -10.41 8.44
N LYS A 150 21.25 -11.34 9.41
CA LYS A 150 20.26 -11.38 10.50
C LYS A 150 20.08 -10.04 11.21
N GLY A 151 21.19 -9.32 11.50
CA GLY A 151 21.13 -7.99 12.10
C GLY A 151 20.40 -6.96 11.25
N ASN A 152 20.64 -6.95 9.93
CA ASN A 152 19.94 -6.07 8.99
C ASN A 152 18.45 -6.38 8.96
N LEU A 153 18.07 -7.67 8.93
CA LEU A 153 16.69 -8.10 8.92
C LEU A 153 15.94 -7.72 10.20
N ILE A 154 16.60 -7.81 11.37
CA ILE A 154 16.03 -7.34 12.64
C ILE A 154 15.75 -5.85 12.57
N ALA A 155 16.70 -5.04 12.08
CA ALA A 155 16.55 -3.60 11.95
C ALA A 155 15.47 -3.22 10.94
N LEU A 156 15.42 -3.86 9.78
CA LEU A 156 14.37 -3.64 8.76
C LEU A 156 12.98 -4.00 9.30
N ARG A 157 12.87 -5.10 10.04
CA ARG A 157 11.63 -5.51 10.72
C ARG A 157 11.18 -4.47 11.74
N GLU A 158 12.11 -3.95 12.57
CA GLU A 158 11.80 -2.89 13.53
C GLU A 158 11.28 -1.63 12.82
N MET A 159 11.92 -1.24 11.71
CA MET A 159 11.48 -0.09 10.92
C MET A 159 10.07 -0.29 10.35
N ALA A 160 9.74 -1.47 9.84
CA ALA A 160 8.42 -1.79 9.33
C ALA A 160 7.35 -1.70 10.43
N LEU A 161 7.63 -2.27 11.61
CA LEU A 161 6.76 -2.20 12.78
C LEU A 161 6.53 -0.75 13.24
N ARG A 162 7.60 0.05 13.34
CA ARG A 162 7.51 1.47 13.71
C ARG A 162 6.66 2.25 12.71
N ARG A 163 6.90 2.05 11.38
CA ARG A 163 6.14 2.75 10.35
C ARG A 163 4.65 2.41 10.40
N THR A 164 4.32 1.16 10.71
CA THR A 164 2.92 0.73 10.89
C THR A 164 2.30 1.37 12.13
N ALA A 165 3.04 1.44 13.25
CA ALA A 165 2.58 2.09 14.49
C ALA A 165 2.34 3.59 14.29
N GLU A 166 3.26 4.31 13.63
CA GLU A 166 3.11 5.74 13.30
C GLU A 166 1.84 6.02 12.50
N ARG A 167 1.47 5.12 11.59
CA ARG A 167 0.22 5.24 10.84
C ARG A 167 -1.02 5.11 11.73
N VAL A 168 -1.01 4.18 12.67
CA VAL A 168 -2.09 4.02 13.65
C VAL A 168 -2.24 5.28 14.50
N ASP A 169 -1.11 5.85 14.96
CA ASP A 169 -1.10 7.09 15.73
C ASP A 169 -1.71 8.26 14.92
N GLN A 170 -1.36 8.40 13.64
CA GLN A 170 -1.95 9.40 12.76
C GLN A 170 -3.46 9.22 12.60
N GLN A 171 -3.93 7.99 12.42
CA GLN A 171 -5.37 7.69 12.36
C GLN A 171 -6.09 8.06 13.65
N MET A 172 -5.47 7.78 14.80
CA MET A 172 -6.01 8.17 16.12
C MET A 172 -6.06 9.69 16.31
N GLU A 173 -5.08 10.43 15.80
CA GLU A 173 -5.09 11.90 15.85
C GLU A 173 -6.24 12.48 15.00
N VAL A 174 -6.46 11.97 13.79
CA VAL A 174 -7.59 12.36 12.93
C VAL A 174 -8.90 12.06 13.64
N TYR A 175 -9.07 10.85 14.16
CA TYR A 175 -10.27 10.45 14.90
C TYR A 175 -10.55 11.38 16.11
N ARG A 176 -9.53 11.69 16.91
CA ARG A 176 -9.66 12.60 18.06
C ARG A 176 -10.06 14.00 17.63
N ARG A 177 -9.51 14.49 16.52
CA ARG A 177 -9.81 15.82 15.99
C ARG A 177 -11.26 15.91 15.54
N ASP A 178 -11.73 14.93 14.79
CA ASP A 178 -13.10 14.91 14.28
C ASP A 178 -14.13 14.85 15.40
N HIS A 179 -13.90 13.98 16.41
CA HIS A 179 -14.78 13.89 17.59
C HIS A 179 -14.63 15.04 18.59
N ALA A 180 -13.56 15.83 18.53
CA ALA A 180 -13.46 17.04 19.31
C ALA A 180 -14.26 18.20 18.69
N VAL A 181 -14.40 18.20 17.38
CA VAL A 181 -15.26 19.15 16.65
C VAL A 181 -16.73 18.85 16.93
N ASP A 182 -17.13 17.58 16.87
CA ASP A 182 -18.52 17.18 17.18
C ASP A 182 -18.92 17.58 18.60
N ARG A 183 -18.08 17.30 19.60
CA ARG A 183 -18.33 17.70 21.00
C ARG A 183 -18.43 19.21 21.23
N ARG A 184 -17.76 20.02 20.42
CA ARG A 184 -17.89 21.49 20.48
C ARG A 184 -19.19 21.95 19.83
N HIS A 185 -19.64 21.28 18.78
CA HIS A 185 -20.90 21.60 18.13
C HIS A 185 -22.08 21.26 19.03
N ASP A 186 -22.08 20.08 19.66
CA ASP A 186 -23.11 19.67 20.62
C ASP A 186 -23.21 20.64 21.79
N ARG A 187 -22.08 21.07 22.38
CA ARG A 187 -22.08 22.08 23.45
C ARG A 187 -22.60 23.43 23.01
N ALA A 188 -22.29 23.85 21.78
CA ALA A 188 -22.78 25.13 21.25
C ALA A 188 -24.28 25.11 20.97
N VAL A 189 -24.84 23.94 20.65
CA VAL A 189 -26.30 23.76 20.47
C VAL A 189 -27.00 23.76 21.83
N ASP A 190 -26.45 23.08 22.84
CA ASP A 190 -26.99 23.04 24.20
C ASP A 190 -27.00 24.44 24.88
N GLU A 191 -25.95 25.26 24.65
CA GLU A 191 -25.87 26.63 25.15
C GLU A 191 -26.88 27.61 24.48
N ILE A 192 -27.39 27.28 23.31
CA ILE A 192 -28.42 28.08 22.60
C ILE A 192 -29.84 27.71 23.08
N ASP A 193 -30.05 26.46 23.50
CA ASP A 193 -31.37 25.96 23.91
C ASP A 193 -31.77 26.37 25.34
N ASP A 194 -30.77 26.70 26.19
CA ASP A 194 -31.01 27.22 27.56
C ASP A 194 -31.40 28.72 27.61
N GLY A 195 -31.48 29.39 26.47
CA GLY A 195 -31.66 30.87 26.35
C GLY A 195 -33.06 31.39 26.05
N ASP A 196 -34.05 30.61 25.62
CA ASP A 196 -35.41 31.12 25.37
C ASP A 196 -36.48 30.07 25.60
N GLY A 197 -37.14 30.12 26.75
CA GLY A 197 -38.38 29.41 26.97
C GLY A 197 -39.55 30.13 26.33
N ASN A 198 -40.05 29.68 25.24
CA ASN A 198 -41.46 29.55 24.84
C ASN A 198 -41.65 29.58 23.32
N ALA A 199 -42.27 28.56 22.82
CA ALA A 199 -43.27 28.50 21.76
C ALA A 199 -43.10 27.38 20.76
N ASP A 200 -44.07 26.47 20.80
CA ASP A 200 -44.71 25.75 19.72
C ASP A 200 -43.94 24.72 18.86
N ALA A 201 -44.41 23.49 19.08
CA ALA A 201 -44.12 22.31 18.28
C ALA A 201 -44.57 22.50 16.81
N GLU A 202 -43.65 22.28 15.90
CA GLU A 202 -43.96 21.68 14.59
C GLU A 202 -42.78 20.87 14.06
N SER A 203 -43.13 19.64 13.68
CA SER A 203 -42.35 18.58 13.09
C SER A 203 -41.41 19.02 11.98
N GLN A 204 -40.09 18.71 12.12
CA GLN A 204 -39.21 18.61 10.97
C GLN A 204 -38.47 17.29 10.97
N GLN A 205 -38.75 16.54 9.90
CA GLN A 205 -38.14 15.25 9.54
C GLN A 205 -36.64 15.39 9.30
N HIS A 206 -35.89 14.48 9.89
CA HIS A 206 -34.44 14.34 9.68
C HIS A 206 -34.11 13.92 8.23
N PRO A 207 -33.13 14.54 7.58
CA PRO A 207 -32.54 14.03 6.34
C PRO A 207 -31.29 13.19 6.65
N GLU A 208 -31.45 11.98 7.13
CA GLU A 208 -30.33 11.03 7.31
C GLU A 208 -29.98 10.20 6.06
N GLN A 209 -30.64 10.41 4.94
CA GLN A 209 -30.43 9.57 3.74
C GLN A 209 -29.43 10.07 2.71
N GLY A 210 -28.75 11.20 2.94
CA GLY A 210 -27.83 11.80 1.94
C GLY A 210 -26.33 11.51 2.09
N ARG A 211 -25.89 10.84 3.15
CA ARG A 211 -24.46 10.65 3.43
C ARG A 211 -23.90 9.24 3.17
N GLU A 212 -24.74 8.28 2.87
CA GLU A 212 -24.32 6.89 2.66
C GLU A 212 -23.90 6.57 1.22
N GLU A 213 -24.34 7.34 0.23
CA GLU A 213 -23.98 7.11 -1.19
C GLU A 213 -22.63 7.70 -1.62
N ALA A 214 -22.01 8.57 -0.83
CA ALA A 214 -20.67 9.13 -1.13
C ALA A 214 -19.50 8.24 -0.70
N ARG A 215 -19.76 7.09 -0.12
CA ARG A 215 -18.79 6.14 0.45
C ARG A 215 -18.61 4.85 -0.36
N LEU A 216 -18.87 4.87 -1.66
CA LEU A 216 -18.29 3.88 -2.59
C LEU A 216 -16.83 4.22 -2.79
N ALA A 217 -16.09 4.02 -1.71
CA ALA A 217 -14.69 4.30 -1.58
C ALA A 217 -13.87 3.39 -2.48
N LYS A 218 -13.02 4.01 -3.24
CA LYS A 218 -11.86 3.42 -3.91
C LYS A 218 -10.98 2.79 -2.84
N HIS A 219 -10.81 1.48 -2.84
CA HIS A 219 -10.00 0.81 -1.83
C HIS A 219 -8.62 0.48 -2.42
N GLY A 220 -7.61 1.18 -1.93
CA GLY A 220 -6.22 0.83 -2.13
C GLY A 220 -5.67 0.15 -0.86
N ARG A 221 -5.23 -1.11 -0.97
CA ARG A 221 -4.62 -1.86 0.12
C ARG A 221 -3.14 -2.09 -0.17
N ALA A 222 -2.28 -1.66 0.73
CA ALA A 222 -0.84 -1.92 0.67
C ALA A 222 -0.44 -2.95 1.73
N VAL A 223 0.41 -3.89 1.34
CA VAL A 223 1.01 -4.91 2.22
C VAL A 223 2.49 -4.57 2.38
N LEU A 224 2.93 -4.34 3.61
CA LEU A 224 4.31 -4.06 4.01
C LEU A 224 5.07 -5.34 4.37
#